data_89e9cc89fe08738aba6a1c44cc574155
#
_entry.id   89e9cc89fe08738aba6a1c44cc574155
#
_cell.length_a   1.000
_cell.length_b   1.000
_cell.length_c   1.000
_cell.angle_alpha   90.00
_cell.angle_beta   90.00
_cell.angle_gamma   90.00
#
_symmetry.space_group_name_H-M   'P 1'
#
loop_
_entity.id
_entity.type
_entity.pdbx_description
1 polymer ?
#
loop_
_entity_poly.entity_id
_entity_poly.type
_entity_poly.pdbx_seq_one_letter_code
_entity_poly.pdbx_strand_id
1 'polypeptide(L)'
;MALLIGEEAPDFTAEACTATGEIVDTFNLHQHIDQRYGVLFFYPMDFTFVCPSEILALSNRVDAFHRLNCSIVGVSVDSKWTHNAWRNTVISEGGIGDINFPLVSDLDRSISTSYGVLAGAGRSYYPKGVSVRATFLIDRERIVRHMVVNDEPLGRDMDELFRMLQALQFFEEHGQVCPAGWQSGDSGMINTPSGVAEYLQTSSTTL
;
A
#
# COMPACT_ATOMS: atom_id res chain seq x y z
N MET A 1 0.87 -14.27 10.41
CA MET A 1 1.34 -13.25 9.44
C MET A 1 2.75 -13.61 9.04
N ALA A 2 3.03 -13.75 7.76
CA ALA A 2 4.41 -13.89 7.27
C ALA A 2 5.02 -12.50 7.13
N LEU A 3 6.27 -12.34 7.55
CA LEU A 3 7.02 -11.11 7.30
C LEU A 3 7.60 -11.22 5.88
N LEU A 4 7.06 -10.43 4.95
CA LEU A 4 7.45 -10.48 3.53
C LEU A 4 8.58 -9.51 3.16
N ILE A 5 9.12 -8.75 4.11
CA ILE A 5 10.21 -7.80 3.82
C ILE A 5 11.43 -8.54 3.27
N GLY A 6 11.90 -8.14 2.09
CA GLY A 6 13.02 -8.76 1.38
C GLY A 6 12.64 -9.96 0.50
N GLU A 7 11.38 -10.39 0.54
CA GLU A 7 10.88 -11.49 -0.28
C GLU A 7 10.14 -10.95 -1.51
N GLU A 8 10.03 -11.76 -2.56
CA GLU A 8 9.23 -11.42 -3.73
C GLU A 8 7.74 -11.34 -3.33
N ALA A 9 7.07 -10.28 -3.76
CA ALA A 9 5.64 -10.10 -3.53
C ALA A 9 4.86 -11.24 -4.22
N PRO A 10 4.01 -11.99 -3.51
CA PRO A 10 3.21 -13.03 -4.13
C PRO A 10 2.39 -12.52 -5.31
N ASP A 11 2.58 -13.11 -6.49
CA ASP A 11 1.79 -12.76 -7.67
C ASP A 11 0.39 -13.35 -7.59
N PHE A 12 -0.56 -12.70 -8.24
CA PHE A 12 -1.91 -13.22 -8.39
C PHE A 12 -2.57 -12.73 -9.67
N THR A 13 -3.54 -13.52 -10.14
CA THR A 13 -4.48 -13.10 -11.18
C THR A 13 -5.89 -13.26 -10.63
N ALA A 14 -6.66 -12.17 -10.65
CA ALA A 14 -7.99 -12.14 -10.05
C ALA A 14 -8.94 -11.21 -10.82
N GLU A 15 -10.22 -11.26 -10.49
CA GLU A 15 -11.20 -10.31 -10.97
C GLU A 15 -10.98 -8.92 -10.36
N ALA A 16 -11.27 -7.86 -11.09
CA ALA A 16 -11.12 -6.49 -10.59
C ALA A 16 -12.12 -5.51 -11.23
N CYS A 17 -12.28 -4.38 -10.53
CA CYS A 17 -12.83 -3.15 -11.10
C CYS A 17 -11.65 -2.20 -11.33
N THR A 18 -11.40 -1.83 -12.60
CA THR A 18 -10.25 -1.00 -12.98
C THR A 18 -10.40 0.46 -12.54
N ALA A 19 -9.31 1.24 -12.68
CA ALA A 19 -9.34 2.68 -12.43
C ALA A 19 -10.37 3.45 -13.28
N THR A 20 -10.75 2.91 -14.45
CA THR A 20 -11.78 3.49 -15.32
C THR A 20 -13.20 2.99 -15.00
N GLY A 21 -13.36 2.11 -14.00
CA GLY A 21 -14.64 1.48 -13.65
C GLY A 21 -15.00 0.26 -14.51
N GLU A 22 -14.10 -0.17 -15.41
CA GLU A 22 -14.31 -1.38 -16.21
C GLU A 22 -14.14 -2.62 -15.32
N ILE A 23 -15.01 -3.61 -15.51
CA ILE A 23 -14.92 -4.91 -14.83
C ILE A 23 -14.10 -5.86 -15.70
N VAL A 24 -13.05 -6.42 -15.11
CA VAL A 24 -12.15 -7.38 -15.77
C VAL A 24 -12.07 -8.68 -14.98
N ASP A 25 -11.84 -9.79 -15.69
CA ASP A 25 -11.74 -11.13 -15.08
C ASP A 25 -10.30 -11.57 -14.83
N THR A 26 -9.32 -10.86 -15.40
CA THR A 26 -7.91 -11.29 -15.44
C THR A 26 -6.95 -10.15 -15.12
N PHE A 27 -7.14 -9.47 -14.01
CA PHE A 27 -6.16 -8.51 -13.49
C PHE A 27 -4.98 -9.29 -12.89
N ASN A 28 -3.75 -9.00 -13.33
CA ASN A 28 -2.54 -9.59 -12.75
C ASN A 28 -1.66 -8.51 -12.11
N LEU A 29 -1.21 -8.76 -10.86
CA LEU A 29 -0.41 -7.80 -10.09
C LEU A 29 0.92 -7.50 -10.75
N HIS A 30 1.73 -8.54 -11.05
CA HIS A 30 3.08 -8.35 -11.57
C HIS A 30 3.09 -7.70 -12.97
N GLN A 31 2.06 -7.92 -13.78
CA GLN A 31 1.89 -7.20 -15.05
C GLN A 31 1.51 -5.74 -14.83
N HIS A 32 0.68 -5.45 -13.82
CA HIS A 32 0.23 -4.09 -13.53
C HIS A 32 1.36 -3.20 -13.00
N ILE A 33 2.26 -3.75 -12.20
CA ILE A 33 3.41 -3.04 -11.63
C ILE A 33 4.71 -3.26 -12.42
N ASP A 34 4.64 -3.81 -13.64
CA ASP A 34 5.84 -4.10 -14.43
C ASP A 34 6.70 -2.85 -14.63
N GLN A 35 8.01 -2.96 -14.29
CA GLN A 35 9.00 -1.86 -14.30
C GLN A 35 8.63 -0.65 -13.41
N ARG A 36 7.71 -0.81 -12.46
CA ARG A 36 7.25 0.23 -11.54
C ARG A 36 7.38 -0.20 -10.10
N TYR A 37 7.34 0.78 -9.20
CA TYR A 37 7.01 0.48 -7.80
C TYR A 37 5.52 0.14 -7.70
N GLY A 38 5.18 -0.66 -6.71
CA GLY A 38 3.80 -1.05 -6.43
C GLY A 38 3.41 -0.72 -4.99
N VAL A 39 2.24 -0.13 -4.81
CA VAL A 39 1.55 -0.06 -3.52
C VAL A 39 0.39 -1.05 -3.58
N LEU A 40 0.48 -2.13 -2.81
CA LEU A 40 -0.61 -3.08 -2.63
C LEU A 40 -1.30 -2.79 -1.30
N PHE A 41 -2.57 -2.40 -1.36
CA PHE A 41 -3.33 -1.84 -0.25
C PHE A 41 -4.53 -2.74 0.07
N PHE A 42 -4.42 -3.52 1.15
CA PHE A 42 -5.51 -4.35 1.66
C PHE A 42 -6.42 -3.56 2.59
N TYR A 43 -7.72 -3.76 2.47
CA TYR A 43 -8.73 -3.18 3.36
C TYR A 43 -9.86 -4.21 3.62
N PRO A 44 -10.59 -4.09 4.73
CA PRO A 44 -11.56 -5.11 5.16
C PRO A 44 -12.67 -5.39 4.16
N MET A 45 -13.52 -4.38 3.88
CA MET A 45 -14.69 -4.49 3.02
C MET A 45 -15.14 -3.13 2.50
N ASP A 46 -15.84 -3.16 1.37
CA ASP A 46 -16.56 -2.03 0.82
C ASP A 46 -17.69 -1.57 1.75
N PHE A 47 -18.17 -0.33 1.57
CA PHE A 47 -19.28 0.26 2.32
C PHE A 47 -19.12 0.21 3.86
N THR A 48 -17.89 0.26 4.36
CA THR A 48 -17.58 0.33 5.81
C THR A 48 -17.21 1.76 6.24
N PHE A 49 -16.56 1.94 7.39
CA PHE A 49 -16.44 3.26 8.02
C PHE A 49 -15.10 3.96 7.75
N VAL A 50 -13.97 3.28 7.99
CA VAL A 50 -12.62 3.83 7.79
C VAL A 50 -12.16 3.69 6.35
N CYS A 51 -12.54 2.59 5.66
CA CYS A 51 -12.06 2.24 4.32
C CYS A 51 -12.27 3.33 3.28
N PRO A 52 -13.44 4.01 3.16
CA PRO A 52 -13.61 5.07 2.18
C PRO A 52 -12.67 6.25 2.42
N SER A 53 -12.36 6.59 3.67
CA SER A 53 -11.43 7.68 3.98
C SER A 53 -10.00 7.37 3.53
N GLU A 54 -9.54 6.13 3.70
CA GLU A 54 -8.21 5.67 3.27
C GLU A 54 -8.11 5.64 1.73
N ILE A 55 -9.14 5.10 1.06
CA ILE A 55 -9.20 5.01 -0.40
C ILE A 55 -9.21 6.41 -1.04
N LEU A 56 -10.02 7.33 -0.53
CA LEU A 56 -10.06 8.71 -1.00
C LEU A 56 -8.74 9.44 -0.72
N ALA A 57 -8.11 9.21 0.44
CA ALA A 57 -6.80 9.78 0.75
C ALA A 57 -5.70 9.31 -0.23
N LEU A 58 -5.72 8.03 -0.64
CA LEU A 58 -4.84 7.50 -1.68
C LEU A 58 -5.19 8.07 -3.06
N SER A 59 -6.47 8.10 -3.42
CA SER A 59 -6.92 8.62 -4.72
C SER A 59 -6.52 10.08 -4.91
N ASN A 60 -6.61 10.90 -3.86
CA ASN A 60 -6.16 12.29 -3.89
C ASN A 60 -4.63 12.45 -4.08
N ARG A 61 -3.86 11.40 -3.88
CA ARG A 61 -2.39 11.39 -3.99
C ARG A 61 -1.89 10.57 -5.18
N VAL A 62 -2.76 9.94 -5.94
CA VAL A 62 -2.37 8.99 -7.00
C VAL A 62 -1.43 9.62 -8.03
N ASP A 63 -1.64 10.89 -8.40
CA ASP A 63 -0.76 11.60 -9.34
C ASP A 63 0.65 11.80 -8.76
N ALA A 64 0.78 11.97 -7.44
CA ALA A 64 2.09 12.07 -6.80
C ALA A 64 2.82 10.71 -6.86
N PHE A 65 2.13 9.60 -6.59
CA PHE A 65 2.69 8.26 -6.75
C PHE A 65 3.07 7.97 -8.21
N HIS A 66 2.23 8.33 -9.17
CA HIS A 66 2.52 8.14 -10.60
C HIS A 66 3.76 8.92 -11.05
N ARG A 67 3.99 10.15 -10.55
CA ARG A 67 5.21 10.91 -10.84
C ARG A 67 6.48 10.22 -10.33
N LEU A 68 6.37 9.39 -9.29
CA LEU A 68 7.44 8.54 -8.77
C LEU A 68 7.45 7.14 -9.40
N ASN A 69 6.80 6.96 -10.55
CA ASN A 69 6.67 5.67 -11.25
C ASN A 69 6.10 4.56 -10.36
N CYS A 70 5.09 4.87 -9.54
CA CYS A 70 4.46 3.92 -8.62
C CYS A 70 2.99 3.72 -8.98
N SER A 71 2.56 2.46 -9.07
CA SER A 71 1.17 2.05 -9.26
C SER A 71 0.53 1.67 -7.92
N ILE A 72 -0.76 1.92 -7.77
CA ILE A 72 -1.54 1.57 -6.57
C ILE A 72 -2.57 0.52 -6.95
N VAL A 73 -2.76 -0.48 -6.08
CA VAL A 73 -3.77 -1.55 -6.22
C VAL A 73 -4.45 -1.76 -4.88
N GLY A 74 -5.77 -1.61 -4.83
CA GLY A 74 -6.59 -1.96 -3.67
C GLY A 74 -7.07 -3.41 -3.74
N VAL A 75 -7.17 -4.08 -2.58
CA VAL A 75 -7.66 -5.46 -2.47
C VAL A 75 -8.59 -5.60 -1.27
N SER A 76 -9.76 -6.16 -1.47
CA SER A 76 -10.64 -6.61 -0.38
C SER A 76 -11.32 -7.94 -0.72
N VAL A 77 -12.03 -8.48 0.25
CA VAL A 77 -12.78 -9.75 0.08
C VAL A 77 -14.12 -9.58 -0.65
N ASP A 78 -14.42 -8.38 -1.16
CA ASP A 78 -15.63 -8.11 -1.91
C ASP A 78 -15.51 -8.56 -3.38
N SER A 79 -16.66 -8.66 -4.06
CA SER A 79 -16.71 -8.97 -5.48
C SER A 79 -16.40 -7.74 -6.35
N LYS A 80 -15.93 -7.97 -7.58
CA LYS A 80 -15.78 -6.91 -8.59
C LYS A 80 -17.06 -6.09 -8.80
N TRP A 81 -18.22 -6.71 -8.62
CA TRP A 81 -19.53 -6.03 -8.72
C TRP A 81 -19.79 -5.09 -7.56
N THR A 82 -19.40 -5.48 -6.33
CA THR A 82 -19.48 -4.63 -5.14
C THR A 82 -18.54 -3.43 -5.30
N HIS A 83 -17.31 -3.63 -5.73
CA HIS A 83 -16.36 -2.56 -6.04
C HIS A 83 -16.92 -1.58 -7.06
N ASN A 84 -17.49 -2.07 -8.14
CA ASN A 84 -18.11 -1.24 -9.17
C ASN A 84 -19.31 -0.45 -8.61
N ALA A 85 -20.19 -1.08 -7.82
CA ALA A 85 -21.32 -0.43 -7.19
C ALA A 85 -20.83 0.68 -6.23
N TRP A 86 -19.80 0.43 -5.45
CA TRP A 86 -19.26 1.41 -4.49
C TRP A 86 -18.63 2.62 -5.19
N ARG A 87 -17.94 2.41 -6.31
CA ARG A 87 -17.45 3.51 -7.16
C ARG A 87 -18.59 4.35 -7.72
N ASN A 88 -19.70 3.74 -8.12
CA ASN A 88 -20.85 4.44 -8.66
C ASN A 88 -21.76 5.09 -7.60
N THR A 89 -21.50 4.85 -6.33
CA THR A 89 -22.19 5.50 -5.22
C THR A 89 -21.56 6.87 -4.96
N VAL A 90 -22.38 7.90 -4.78
CA VAL A 90 -21.89 9.25 -4.52
C VAL A 90 -21.22 9.33 -3.15
N ILE A 91 -20.17 10.16 -3.03
CA ILE A 91 -19.37 10.28 -1.81
C ILE A 91 -20.23 10.68 -0.59
N SER A 92 -21.21 11.56 -0.78
CA SER A 92 -22.13 11.99 0.30
C SER A 92 -23.03 10.89 0.84
N GLU A 93 -23.11 9.74 0.14
CA GLU A 93 -23.86 8.55 0.55
C GLU A 93 -22.94 7.38 0.93
N GLY A 94 -21.66 7.67 1.21
CA GLY A 94 -20.68 6.67 1.62
C GLY A 94 -19.98 5.96 0.48
N GLY A 95 -20.13 6.41 -0.76
CA GLY A 95 -19.39 5.93 -1.92
C GLY A 95 -17.95 6.44 -1.97
N ILE A 96 -17.18 5.97 -2.95
CA ILE A 96 -15.79 6.39 -3.18
C ILE A 96 -15.61 7.17 -4.49
N GLY A 97 -16.63 7.22 -5.35
CA GLY A 97 -16.56 7.93 -6.62
C GLY A 97 -15.52 7.38 -7.58
N ASP A 98 -15.09 8.21 -8.51
CA ASP A 98 -14.09 7.85 -9.53
C ASP A 98 -12.67 7.85 -8.97
N ILE A 99 -12.33 6.82 -8.20
CA ILE A 99 -10.95 6.62 -7.75
C ILE A 99 -10.04 6.20 -8.92
N ASN A 100 -8.76 6.59 -8.87
CA ASN A 100 -7.81 6.45 -9.98
C ASN A 100 -6.87 5.25 -9.86
N PHE A 101 -7.32 4.16 -9.23
CA PHE A 101 -6.60 2.89 -9.15
C PHE A 101 -7.59 1.70 -9.11
N PRO A 102 -7.15 0.49 -9.51
CA PRO A 102 -8.01 -0.69 -9.51
C PRO A 102 -8.32 -1.21 -8.11
N LEU A 103 -9.51 -1.80 -7.96
CA LEU A 103 -9.91 -2.60 -6.80
C LEU A 103 -10.04 -4.06 -7.23
N VAL A 104 -9.26 -4.92 -6.59
CA VAL A 104 -9.18 -6.36 -6.86
C VAL A 104 -10.06 -7.13 -5.90
N SER A 105 -10.82 -8.08 -6.46
CA SER A 105 -11.70 -8.99 -5.72
C SER A 105 -10.91 -10.19 -5.20
N ASP A 106 -10.80 -10.32 -3.89
CA ASP A 106 -10.24 -11.49 -3.19
C ASP A 106 -11.36 -12.30 -2.53
N LEU A 107 -12.39 -12.63 -3.30
CA LEU A 107 -13.62 -13.27 -2.81
C LEU A 107 -13.35 -14.65 -2.17
N ASP A 108 -12.39 -15.39 -2.68
CA ASP A 108 -11.95 -16.69 -2.15
C ASP A 108 -10.88 -16.58 -1.05
N ARG A 109 -10.38 -15.37 -0.76
CA ARG A 109 -9.36 -15.05 0.26
C ARG A 109 -7.98 -15.62 -0.03
N SER A 110 -7.72 -16.05 -1.24
CA SER A 110 -6.43 -16.63 -1.63
C SER A 110 -5.31 -15.59 -1.57
N ILE A 111 -5.57 -14.36 -2.03
CA ILE A 111 -4.62 -13.25 -2.04
C ILE A 111 -4.30 -12.83 -0.59
N SER A 112 -5.32 -12.55 0.23
CA SER A 112 -5.13 -12.19 1.65
C SER A 112 -4.40 -13.28 2.44
N THR A 113 -4.61 -14.55 2.07
CA THR A 113 -3.92 -15.69 2.68
C THR A 113 -2.45 -15.72 2.29
N SER A 114 -2.11 -15.53 1.00
CA SER A 114 -0.72 -15.54 0.51
C SER A 114 0.12 -14.41 1.12
N TYR A 115 -0.48 -13.23 1.31
CA TYR A 115 0.14 -12.09 2.00
C TYR A 115 0.09 -12.19 3.53
N GLY A 116 -0.57 -13.21 4.09
CA GLY A 116 -0.68 -13.42 5.53
C GLY A 116 -1.50 -12.34 6.26
N VAL A 117 -2.41 -11.68 5.56
CA VAL A 117 -3.20 -10.54 6.07
C VAL A 117 -4.67 -10.86 6.29
N LEU A 118 -5.06 -12.12 6.23
CA LEU A 118 -6.42 -12.55 6.55
C LEU A 118 -6.66 -12.48 8.05
N ALA A 119 -7.71 -11.77 8.49
CA ALA A 119 -8.08 -11.65 9.88
C ALA A 119 -8.54 -13.01 10.46
N GLY A 120 -7.88 -13.42 11.52
CA GLY A 120 -8.15 -14.66 12.26
C GLY A 120 -9.04 -14.47 13.48
N ALA A 121 -9.13 -15.51 14.30
CA ALA A 121 -9.73 -15.43 15.61
C ALA A 121 -8.71 -14.87 16.61
N GLY A 122 -8.88 -13.63 17.05
CA GLY A 122 -8.01 -12.94 17.99
C GLY A 122 -8.78 -11.88 18.77
N ARG A 123 -8.05 -11.00 19.46
CA ARG A 123 -8.62 -9.84 20.16
C ARG A 123 -8.71 -8.59 19.26
N SER A 124 -8.46 -8.74 17.95
CA SER A 124 -8.64 -7.68 16.98
C SER A 124 -10.10 -7.33 16.79
N TYR A 125 -10.39 -6.11 16.40
CA TYR A 125 -11.73 -5.64 16.07
C TYR A 125 -12.22 -6.10 14.68
N TYR A 126 -11.36 -6.74 13.88
CA TYR A 126 -11.76 -7.24 12.57
C TYR A 126 -12.80 -8.36 12.65
N PRO A 127 -13.81 -8.36 11.77
CA PRO A 127 -14.59 -9.55 11.48
C PRO A 127 -13.68 -10.69 11.00
N LYS A 128 -13.98 -11.92 11.37
CA LYS A 128 -13.23 -13.09 10.88
C LYS A 128 -13.39 -13.23 9.37
N GLY A 129 -12.27 -13.45 8.67
CA GLY A 129 -12.26 -13.76 7.25
C GLY A 129 -12.29 -12.54 6.32
N VAL A 130 -12.05 -11.34 6.83
CA VAL A 130 -11.74 -10.15 6.02
C VAL A 130 -10.25 -9.90 5.96
N SER A 131 -9.78 -9.07 5.03
CA SER A 131 -8.40 -8.57 5.06
C SER A 131 -8.22 -7.59 6.20
N VAL A 132 -7.07 -7.60 6.86
CA VAL A 132 -6.68 -6.51 7.78
C VAL A 132 -6.24 -5.28 6.97
N ARG A 133 -6.15 -4.11 7.61
CA ARG A 133 -5.58 -2.89 7.02
C ARG A 133 -4.08 -3.05 6.84
N ALA A 134 -3.65 -3.66 5.76
CA ALA A 134 -2.24 -3.87 5.43
C ALA A 134 -1.86 -3.14 4.15
N THR A 135 -0.64 -2.60 4.10
CA THR A 135 -0.07 -2.00 2.89
C THR A 135 1.33 -2.54 2.69
N PHE A 136 1.66 -2.86 1.46
CA PHE A 136 2.98 -3.31 1.03
C PHE A 136 3.50 -2.35 -0.03
N LEU A 137 4.74 -1.86 0.15
CA LEU A 137 5.50 -1.17 -0.88
C LEU A 137 6.42 -2.17 -1.55
N ILE A 138 6.29 -2.29 -2.86
CA ILE A 138 6.98 -3.27 -3.70
C ILE A 138 7.90 -2.50 -4.65
N ASP A 139 9.15 -2.90 -4.78
CA ASP A 139 10.09 -2.27 -5.70
C ASP A 139 9.93 -2.79 -7.14
N ARG A 140 10.76 -2.26 -8.05
CA ARG A 140 10.75 -2.62 -9.48
C ARG A 140 11.22 -4.05 -9.76
N GLU A 141 11.89 -4.68 -8.81
CA GLU A 141 12.29 -6.09 -8.85
C GLU A 141 11.25 -7.01 -8.19
N ARG A 142 10.07 -6.44 -7.83
CA ARG A 142 8.95 -7.13 -7.18
C ARG A 142 9.23 -7.55 -5.74
N ILE A 143 10.24 -6.98 -5.09
CA ILE A 143 10.58 -7.27 -3.69
C ILE A 143 9.82 -6.33 -2.76
N VAL A 144 9.24 -6.87 -1.69
CA VAL A 144 8.59 -6.08 -0.65
C VAL A 144 9.64 -5.34 0.17
N ARG A 145 9.57 -4.00 0.19
CA ARG A 145 10.53 -3.13 0.90
C ARG A 145 9.98 -2.48 2.15
N HIS A 146 8.68 -2.32 2.23
CA HIS A 146 8.01 -1.76 3.41
C HIS A 146 6.64 -2.40 3.58
N MET A 147 6.21 -2.57 4.82
CA MET A 147 4.85 -2.98 5.15
C MET A 147 4.37 -2.28 6.41
N VAL A 148 3.09 -1.93 6.43
CA VAL A 148 2.39 -1.43 7.61
C VAL A 148 1.09 -2.20 7.79
N VAL A 149 0.75 -2.54 9.04
CA VAL A 149 -0.48 -3.25 9.38
C VAL A 149 -1.09 -2.61 10.62
N ASN A 150 -2.32 -2.13 10.48
CA ASN A 150 -3.07 -1.51 11.57
C ASN A 150 -4.21 -2.41 12.02
N ASP A 151 -4.67 -2.25 13.27
CA ASP A 151 -5.94 -2.82 13.71
C ASP A 151 -7.13 -2.04 13.09
N GLU A 152 -8.31 -2.63 13.11
CA GLU A 152 -9.49 -2.19 12.37
C GLU A 152 -9.83 -0.71 12.56
N PRO A 153 -9.89 -0.13 13.77
CA PRO A 153 -10.30 1.25 13.98
C PRO A 153 -9.22 2.29 13.60
N LEU A 154 -8.03 1.86 13.22
CA LEU A 154 -6.87 2.72 13.03
C LEU A 154 -6.56 2.90 11.53
N GLY A 155 -7.04 3.99 10.93
CA GLY A 155 -6.70 4.37 9.56
C GLY A 155 -5.20 4.59 9.39
N ARG A 156 -4.68 4.28 8.20
CA ARG A 156 -3.26 4.43 7.84
C ARG A 156 -2.94 5.86 7.40
N ASP A 157 -1.71 6.28 7.61
CA ASP A 157 -1.19 7.54 7.09
C ASP A 157 -0.64 7.35 5.66
N MET A 158 -1.26 8.01 4.69
CA MET A 158 -0.88 7.91 3.28
C MET A 158 0.31 8.80 2.93
N ASP A 159 0.59 9.85 3.72
CA ASP A 159 1.78 10.66 3.56
C ASP A 159 3.02 9.92 4.04
N GLU A 160 2.91 9.10 5.10
CA GLU A 160 3.99 8.21 5.52
C GLU A 160 4.31 7.15 4.45
N LEU A 161 3.30 6.57 3.81
CA LEU A 161 3.50 5.64 2.70
C LEU A 161 4.24 6.31 1.53
N PHE A 162 3.88 7.54 1.19
CA PHE A 162 4.53 8.32 0.15
C PHE A 162 5.98 8.65 0.51
N ARG A 163 6.23 9.05 1.76
CA ARG A 163 7.55 9.28 2.32
C ARG A 163 8.45 8.05 2.22
N MET A 164 7.91 6.86 2.52
CA MET A 164 8.65 5.59 2.42
C MET A 164 9.03 5.24 0.98
N LEU A 165 8.16 5.54 0.00
CA LEU A 165 8.50 5.40 -1.41
C LEU A 165 9.67 6.34 -1.80
N GLN A 166 9.61 7.60 -1.37
CA GLN A 166 10.69 8.57 -1.62
C GLN A 166 12.01 8.14 -0.96
N ALA A 167 11.95 7.63 0.28
CA ALA A 167 13.12 7.12 0.98
C ALA A 167 13.75 5.91 0.29
N LEU A 168 12.92 4.99 -0.24
CA LEU A 168 13.41 3.85 -1.02
C LEU A 168 14.12 4.32 -2.29
N GLN A 169 13.51 5.24 -3.05
CA GLN A 169 14.12 5.78 -4.29
C GLN A 169 15.40 6.54 -4.00
N PHE A 170 15.44 7.33 -2.92
CA PHE A 170 16.66 8.02 -2.49
C PHE A 170 17.80 7.03 -2.20
N PHE A 171 17.51 5.96 -1.47
CA PHE A 171 18.51 4.91 -1.20
C PHE A 171 19.01 4.25 -2.49
N GLU A 172 18.12 3.91 -3.42
CA GLU A 172 18.48 3.29 -4.71
C GLU A 172 19.32 4.22 -5.58
N GLU A 173 19.05 5.52 -5.56
CA GLU A 173 19.76 6.51 -6.36
C GLU A 173 21.13 6.88 -5.77
N HIS A 174 21.21 7.04 -4.44
CA HIS A 174 22.38 7.62 -3.79
C HIS A 174 23.22 6.60 -3.00
N GLY A 175 22.69 5.39 -2.73
CA GLY A 175 23.34 4.39 -1.88
C GLY A 175 23.47 4.81 -0.41
N GLN A 176 22.85 5.92 -0.01
CA GLN A 176 22.85 6.43 1.36
C GLN A 176 21.57 5.97 2.08
N VAL A 177 21.71 5.59 3.34
CA VAL A 177 20.56 5.18 4.15
C VAL A 177 19.78 6.39 4.66
N CYS A 178 18.46 6.21 4.79
CA CYS A 178 17.56 7.24 5.32
C CYS A 178 17.48 7.11 6.85
N PRO A 179 17.91 8.13 7.61
CA PRO A 179 17.80 8.11 9.07
C PRO A 179 16.34 8.16 9.55
N ALA A 180 16.15 8.06 10.87
CA ALA A 180 14.83 8.20 11.48
C ALA A 180 14.19 9.53 11.10
N GLY A 181 12.90 9.49 10.69
CA GLY A 181 12.16 10.69 10.31
C GLY A 181 12.59 11.36 9.00
N TRP A 182 13.50 10.77 8.22
CA TRP A 182 13.98 11.33 6.95
C TRP A 182 12.82 11.79 6.05
N GLN A 183 12.95 12.97 5.47
CA GLN A 183 12.03 13.55 4.51
C GLN A 183 12.74 13.80 3.18
N SER A 184 11.98 13.87 2.10
CA SER A 184 12.53 14.24 0.79
C SER A 184 13.20 15.62 0.86
N GLY A 185 14.48 15.68 0.45
CA GLY A 185 15.33 16.88 0.57
C GLY A 185 16.30 16.84 1.75
N ASP A 186 16.11 15.93 2.71
CA ASP A 186 17.06 15.74 3.79
C ASP A 186 18.32 14.99 3.32
N SER A 187 19.42 15.20 4.05
CA SER A 187 20.65 14.44 3.81
C SER A 187 20.47 12.98 4.21
N GLY A 188 20.99 12.07 3.40
CA GLY A 188 21.18 10.68 3.79
C GLY A 188 22.38 10.48 4.68
N MET A 189 22.56 9.28 5.18
CA MET A 189 23.68 8.87 6.01
C MET A 189 24.50 7.81 5.28
N ILE A 190 25.81 7.97 5.25
CA ILE A 190 26.71 6.97 4.68
C ILE A 190 26.72 5.74 5.61
N ASN A 191 26.46 4.57 5.04
CA ASN A 191 26.36 3.31 5.79
C ASN A 191 27.76 2.77 6.18
N THR A 192 28.51 3.55 6.95
CA THR A 192 29.82 3.20 7.53
C THR A 192 29.92 3.73 8.95
N PRO A 193 30.77 3.16 9.84
CA PRO A 193 30.94 3.69 11.19
C PRO A 193 31.31 5.16 11.25
N SER A 194 32.16 5.64 10.33
CA SER A 194 32.52 7.04 10.23
C SER A 194 31.38 7.93 9.75
N GLY A 195 30.62 7.48 8.74
CA GLY A 195 29.48 8.21 8.24
C GLY A 195 28.35 8.35 9.28
N VAL A 196 28.10 7.31 10.07
CA VAL A 196 27.18 7.37 11.21
C VAL A 196 27.66 8.39 12.26
N ALA A 197 28.96 8.36 12.63
CA ALA A 197 29.51 9.29 13.60
C ALA A 197 29.41 10.75 13.14
N GLU A 198 29.70 11.03 11.86
CA GLU A 198 29.57 12.35 11.25
C GLU A 198 28.12 12.84 11.27
N TYR A 199 27.18 12.01 10.85
CA TYR A 199 25.76 12.34 10.86
C TYR A 199 25.24 12.65 12.27
N LEU A 200 25.59 11.82 13.27
CA LEU A 200 25.12 12.00 14.63
C LEU A 200 25.72 13.22 15.32
N GLN A 201 26.95 13.67 14.95
CA GLN A 201 27.54 14.91 15.48
C GLN A 201 26.66 16.14 15.19
N THR A 202 25.99 16.16 14.05
CA THR A 202 25.16 17.29 13.60
C THR A 202 23.68 17.13 13.90
N SER A 203 23.17 15.90 13.96
CA SER A 203 21.73 15.64 13.92
C SER A 203 21.16 14.99 15.18
N SER A 204 21.99 14.52 16.12
CA SER A 204 21.54 13.72 17.29
C SER A 204 20.56 14.44 18.22
N THR A 205 20.52 15.76 18.22
CA THR A 205 19.62 16.57 19.08
C THR A 205 18.28 16.91 18.39
N THR A 206 18.16 16.63 17.09
CA THR A 206 16.96 16.93 16.28
C THR A 206 16.21 15.67 15.80
N LEU A 207 16.74 14.49 16.09
CA LEU A 207 16.16 13.20 15.78
C LEU A 207 14.98 12.83 16.69
#